data_cdeb32677b93ed8c9e4e38fee1561e57
#
_entry.id   cdeb32677b93ed8c9e4e38fee1561e57
#
_cell.length_a   1.000
_cell.length_b   1.000
_cell.length_c   1.000
_cell.angle_alpha   90.00
_cell.angle_beta   90.00
_cell.angle_gamma   90.00
#
_symmetry.space_group_name_H-M   'P 1'
#
loop_
_entity.id
_entity.type
_entity.pdbx_description
1 polymer ?
#
loop_
_entity_poly.entity_id
_entity_poly.type
_entity_poly.pdbx_seq_one_letter_code
_entity_poly.pdbx_strand_id
1 'polypeptide(L)'
;MSLSACNGMFEGIYDDPIESEMEIKESSFSQINTTEYTNWVYIDLSERKATTVEIGEEHKSEIPAEWDLAIHRYDIKTNEGAAYQTTYTNIDELKASGKLPAEENFIKDEWTTDKIAIDMSGMMEGNIKYTEDYRNEILSGWLNVDTSSMPPIYTMSNQVYLIRLKDNTYAAIRFTNYTNARGIKGYIDFDFLYPLDFEENN
;
A
#
# COMPACT_ATOMS: atom_id res chain seq x y z
N MET A 1 9.84 4.65 62.19
CA MET A 1 10.38 3.78 61.14
C MET A 1 9.60 4.08 59.87
N SER A 2 10.22 4.80 58.97
CA SER A 2 9.62 5.18 57.66
C SER A 2 9.97 4.10 56.66
N LEU A 3 8.96 3.44 56.10
CA LEU A 3 9.12 2.51 54.97
C LEU A 3 9.25 3.33 53.71
N SER A 4 10.47 3.42 53.21
CA SER A 4 10.74 3.94 51.85
C SER A 4 10.29 2.86 50.86
N ALA A 5 9.19 3.11 50.16
CA ALA A 5 8.75 2.28 49.06
C ALA A 5 9.72 2.46 47.88
N CYS A 6 10.26 1.35 47.36
CA CYS A 6 11.05 1.31 46.14
C CYS A 6 10.14 1.68 44.94
N ASN A 7 10.07 2.97 44.62
CA ASN A 7 9.52 3.47 43.32
C ASN A 7 10.71 3.60 42.37
N GLY A 8 11.03 2.59 41.60
CA GLY A 8 12.14 2.70 40.66
C GLY A 8 12.44 1.45 39.85
N MET A 9 11.64 0.37 39.98
CA MET A 9 11.94 -0.88 39.31
C MET A 9 11.06 -1.12 38.04
N PHE A 10 10.17 -0.18 37.71
CA PHE A 10 9.24 -0.29 36.57
C PHE A 10 9.22 0.97 35.69
N GLU A 11 10.13 1.93 35.93
CA GLU A 11 10.37 3.01 34.97
C GLU A 11 11.12 2.39 33.77
N GLY A 12 10.50 2.33 32.59
CA GLY A 12 11.05 1.77 31.37
C GLY A 12 10.38 0.48 30.89
N ILE A 13 9.41 -0.09 31.63
CA ILE A 13 8.61 -1.25 31.14
C ILE A 13 7.39 -0.82 30.33
N TYR A 14 6.99 0.42 30.45
CA TYR A 14 5.97 1.07 29.61
C TYR A 14 6.63 2.20 28.82
N ASP A 15 7.61 1.86 27.99
CA ASP A 15 7.91 2.75 26.86
C ASP A 15 6.63 2.83 26.04
N ASP A 16 6.12 4.06 25.89
CA ASP A 16 5.01 4.33 24.99
C ASP A 16 5.32 3.67 23.66
N PRO A 17 4.33 3.04 23.03
CA PRO A 17 4.54 2.42 21.75
C PRO A 17 5.18 3.45 20.83
N ILE A 18 6.39 3.18 20.34
CA ILE A 18 6.96 3.94 19.24
C ILE A 18 5.95 3.75 18.12
N GLU A 19 5.10 4.76 17.91
CA GLU A 19 4.27 4.81 16.70
C GLU A 19 5.26 4.82 15.55
N SER A 20 5.11 3.86 14.65
CA SER A 20 5.90 3.84 13.42
C SER A 20 5.45 5.04 12.60
N GLU A 21 6.22 6.12 12.64
CA GLU A 21 5.95 7.28 11.81
C GLU A 21 6.24 6.94 10.35
N MET A 22 5.37 7.43 9.47
CA MET A 22 5.59 7.32 8.03
C MET A 22 6.84 8.10 7.64
N GLU A 23 7.73 7.46 6.91
CA GLU A 23 8.93 8.09 6.35
C GLU A 23 8.85 8.10 4.83
N ILE A 24 9.08 9.27 4.23
CA ILE A 24 9.09 9.45 2.77
C ILE A 24 10.49 9.89 2.36
N LYS A 25 11.11 9.12 1.46
CA LYS A 25 12.43 9.40 0.87
C LYS A 25 12.28 9.70 -0.61
N GLU A 26 13.40 9.96 -1.27
CA GLU A 26 13.43 10.26 -2.71
C GLU A 26 12.83 9.15 -3.57
N SER A 27 13.01 7.90 -3.17
CA SER A 27 12.61 6.70 -3.93
C SER A 27 11.87 5.66 -3.08
N SER A 28 11.35 6.01 -1.91
CA SER A 28 10.62 5.08 -1.07
C SER A 28 9.60 5.75 -0.16
N PHE A 29 8.53 5.02 0.13
CA PHE A 29 7.61 5.27 1.21
C PHE A 29 7.74 4.13 2.22
N SER A 30 7.83 4.45 3.49
CA SER A 30 7.93 3.48 4.57
C SER A 30 6.92 3.74 5.67
N GLN A 31 6.41 2.67 6.25
CA GLN A 31 5.46 2.70 7.38
C GLN A 31 4.17 3.46 7.06
N ILE A 32 3.67 3.35 5.83
CA ILE A 32 2.34 3.85 5.47
C ILE A 32 1.32 3.06 6.29
N ASN A 33 0.62 3.78 7.18
CA ASN A 33 -0.39 3.15 8.03
C ASN A 33 -1.71 2.96 7.26
N THR A 34 -2.03 1.69 6.96
CA THR A 34 -3.28 1.25 6.35
C THR A 34 -4.05 0.29 7.27
N THR A 35 -3.87 0.42 8.61
CA THR A 35 -4.53 -0.48 9.58
C THR A 35 -6.03 -0.30 9.65
N GLU A 36 -6.52 0.93 9.41
CA GLU A 36 -7.94 1.25 9.44
C GLU A 36 -8.64 0.78 8.17
N TYR A 37 -9.75 0.06 8.35
CA TYR A 37 -10.57 -0.45 7.26
C TYR A 37 -11.46 0.62 6.63
N THR A 38 -11.59 1.78 7.26
CA THR A 38 -12.42 2.89 6.77
C THR A 38 -11.64 3.93 5.98
N ASN A 39 -10.35 3.72 5.70
CA ASN A 39 -9.50 4.75 5.10
C ASN A 39 -8.82 4.27 3.82
N TRP A 40 -8.72 5.18 2.84
CA TRP A 40 -7.74 5.12 1.76
C TRP A 40 -6.55 6.03 2.06
N VAL A 41 -5.35 5.58 1.74
CA VAL A 41 -4.14 6.43 1.74
C VAL A 41 -3.78 6.73 0.28
N TYR A 42 -4.01 7.96 -0.14
CA TYR A 42 -3.72 8.47 -1.48
C TYR A 42 -2.27 8.91 -1.58
N ILE A 43 -1.56 8.46 -2.61
CA ILE A 43 -0.14 8.68 -2.83
C ILE A 43 0.05 9.47 -4.11
N ASP A 44 0.79 10.57 -4.01
CA ASP A 44 1.35 11.34 -5.12
C ASP A 44 2.86 11.04 -5.19
N LEU A 45 3.30 10.40 -6.25
CA LEU A 45 4.71 10.02 -6.45
C LEU A 45 5.58 11.21 -6.81
N SER A 46 5.01 12.19 -7.53
CA SER A 46 5.74 13.38 -7.97
C SER A 46 6.07 14.31 -6.81
N GLU A 47 5.07 14.60 -5.97
CA GLU A 47 5.21 15.45 -4.80
C GLU A 47 5.71 14.68 -3.56
N ARG A 48 5.80 13.36 -3.66
CA ARG A 48 6.17 12.47 -2.55
C ARG A 48 5.27 12.69 -1.33
N LYS A 49 3.97 12.63 -1.55
CA LYS A 49 2.98 12.95 -0.54
C LYS A 49 2.03 11.78 -0.33
N ALA A 50 1.64 11.57 0.92
CA ALA A 50 0.58 10.64 1.30
C ALA A 50 -0.51 11.39 2.05
N THR A 51 -1.77 11.14 1.71
CA THR A 51 -2.94 11.76 2.33
C THR A 51 -3.96 10.69 2.67
N THR A 52 -4.30 10.57 3.95
CA THR A 52 -5.32 9.63 4.42
C THR A 52 -6.69 10.30 4.35
N VAL A 53 -7.66 9.61 3.75
CA VAL A 53 -9.05 10.08 3.63
C VAL A 53 -10.00 8.96 4.03
N GLU A 54 -10.99 9.27 4.85
CA GLU A 54 -12.02 8.33 5.26
C GLU A 54 -12.97 8.02 4.08
N ILE A 55 -13.42 6.77 4.01
CA ILE A 55 -14.35 6.30 2.97
C ILE A 55 -15.75 6.81 3.31
N GLY A 56 -16.35 7.56 2.40
CA GLY A 56 -17.70 8.11 2.56
C GLY A 56 -17.99 9.20 1.54
N GLU A 57 -19.26 9.39 1.22
CA GLU A 57 -19.69 10.47 0.31
C GLU A 57 -19.30 11.85 0.84
N GLU A 58 -19.37 12.02 2.19
CA GLU A 58 -19.03 13.25 2.88
C GLU A 58 -17.56 13.62 2.79
N HIS A 59 -16.68 12.62 2.61
CA HIS A 59 -15.21 12.80 2.54
C HIS A 59 -14.67 12.91 1.12
N LYS A 60 -15.51 12.76 0.09
CA LYS A 60 -15.07 12.83 -1.30
C LYS A 60 -14.34 14.14 -1.67
N SER A 61 -14.71 15.23 -1.02
CA SER A 61 -14.05 16.53 -1.23
C SER A 61 -12.66 16.63 -0.59
N GLU A 62 -12.29 15.70 0.28
CA GLU A 62 -10.98 15.63 0.94
C GLU A 62 -9.97 14.84 0.10
N ILE A 63 -10.43 14.09 -0.91
CA ILE A 63 -9.56 13.37 -1.82
C ILE A 63 -8.67 14.37 -2.56
N PRO A 64 -7.33 14.18 -2.55
CA PRO A 64 -6.42 15.07 -3.28
C PRO A 64 -6.80 15.15 -4.76
N ALA A 65 -6.67 16.35 -5.35
CA ALA A 65 -6.92 16.52 -6.79
C ALA A 65 -5.91 15.73 -7.64
N GLU A 66 -4.66 15.66 -7.16
CA GLU A 66 -3.58 14.92 -7.80
C GLU A 66 -3.15 13.76 -6.89
N TRP A 67 -3.12 12.57 -7.45
CA TRP A 67 -2.64 11.34 -6.84
C TRP A 67 -2.44 10.29 -7.92
N ASP A 68 -1.60 9.31 -7.68
CA ASP A 68 -1.23 8.26 -8.65
C ASP A 68 -1.82 6.91 -8.28
N LEU A 69 -1.72 6.56 -6.99
CA LEU A 69 -2.29 5.33 -6.44
C LEU A 69 -2.87 5.58 -5.05
N ALA A 70 -3.82 4.74 -4.65
CA ALA A 70 -4.34 4.74 -3.29
C ALA A 70 -4.32 3.32 -2.73
N ILE A 71 -4.05 3.22 -1.43
CA ILE A 71 -3.88 1.96 -0.71
C ILE A 71 -4.93 1.87 0.41
N HIS A 72 -5.68 0.77 0.43
CA HIS A 72 -6.62 0.40 1.47
C HIS A 72 -6.27 -0.99 1.98
N ARG A 73 -5.80 -1.11 3.21
CA ARG A 73 -5.26 -2.37 3.72
C ARG A 73 -4.18 -2.90 2.77
N TYR A 74 -4.49 -3.85 1.91
CA TYR A 74 -3.61 -4.42 0.89
C TYR A 74 -4.15 -4.22 -0.54
N ASP A 75 -5.37 -3.70 -0.66
CA ASP A 75 -5.97 -3.37 -1.94
C ASP A 75 -5.44 -2.05 -2.48
N ILE A 76 -5.27 -1.98 -3.77
CA ILE A 76 -4.69 -0.82 -4.44
C ILE A 76 -5.57 -0.44 -5.62
N LYS A 77 -5.75 0.86 -5.81
CA LYS A 77 -6.33 1.45 -7.00
C LYS A 77 -5.42 2.53 -7.57
N THR A 78 -5.57 2.84 -8.85
CA THR A 78 -4.86 3.90 -9.56
C THR A 78 -5.81 5.06 -9.87
N ASN A 79 -5.27 6.23 -10.17
CA ASN A 79 -6.05 7.36 -10.67
C ASN A 79 -6.19 7.25 -12.21
N GLU A 80 -7.17 6.50 -12.68
CA GLU A 80 -7.40 6.26 -14.11
C GLU A 80 -6.20 5.61 -14.86
N GLY A 81 -5.27 5.04 -14.10
CA GLY A 81 -4.08 4.37 -14.62
C GLY A 81 -4.32 2.90 -15.00
N ALA A 82 -3.21 2.20 -15.19
CA ALA A 82 -3.22 0.75 -15.42
C ALA A 82 -1.89 0.15 -14.95
N ALA A 83 -1.89 -1.12 -14.58
CA ALA A 83 -0.72 -1.78 -14.02
C ALA A 83 -0.33 -3.06 -14.75
N TYR A 84 0.95 -3.36 -14.71
CA TYR A 84 1.53 -4.59 -15.24
C TYR A 84 2.51 -5.17 -14.22
N GLN A 85 2.36 -6.45 -13.90
CA GLN A 85 3.29 -7.18 -13.04
C GLN A 85 4.44 -7.71 -13.89
N THR A 86 5.66 -7.28 -13.58
CA THR A 86 6.86 -7.73 -14.29
C THR A 86 7.41 -9.04 -13.70
N THR A 87 8.40 -9.62 -14.34
CA THR A 87 9.18 -10.74 -13.78
C THR A 87 10.41 -10.28 -12.99
N TYR A 88 10.68 -8.98 -12.96
CA TYR A 88 11.82 -8.40 -12.25
C TYR A 88 11.52 -8.28 -10.75
N THR A 89 12.56 -8.44 -9.94
CA THR A 89 12.51 -8.25 -8.48
C THR A 89 13.33 -7.04 -8.03
N ASN A 90 13.89 -6.29 -8.97
CA ASN A 90 14.68 -5.09 -8.74
C ASN A 90 14.30 -4.02 -9.78
N ILE A 91 14.08 -2.78 -9.33
CA ILE A 91 13.70 -1.66 -10.20
C ILE A 91 14.82 -1.28 -11.17
N ASP A 92 16.09 -1.32 -10.72
CA ASP A 92 17.22 -0.98 -11.57
C ASP A 92 17.42 -2.00 -12.70
N GLU A 93 17.17 -3.29 -12.44
CA GLU A 93 17.20 -4.33 -13.48
C GLU A 93 16.09 -4.12 -14.50
N LEU A 94 14.87 -3.76 -14.07
CA LEU A 94 13.79 -3.42 -14.97
C LEU A 94 14.16 -2.21 -15.84
N LYS A 95 14.64 -1.12 -15.23
CA LYS A 95 15.10 0.09 -15.95
C LYS A 95 16.17 -0.24 -16.95
N ALA A 96 17.21 -0.99 -16.55
CA ALA A 96 18.31 -1.39 -17.42
C ALA A 96 17.88 -2.28 -18.60
N SER A 97 16.76 -3.00 -18.46
CA SER A 97 16.23 -3.83 -19.54
C SER A 97 15.73 -3.02 -20.74
N GLY A 98 15.36 -1.76 -20.53
CA GLY A 98 14.79 -0.88 -21.55
C GLY A 98 13.47 -1.38 -22.16
N LYS A 99 12.81 -2.37 -21.52
CA LYS A 99 11.63 -3.04 -22.09
C LYS A 99 10.34 -2.52 -21.47
N LEU A 100 9.56 -1.82 -22.28
CA LEU A 100 8.17 -1.49 -21.97
C LEU A 100 7.26 -2.59 -22.52
N PRO A 101 6.36 -3.18 -21.69
CA PRO A 101 5.35 -4.11 -22.17
C PRO A 101 4.39 -3.44 -23.15
N ALA A 102 3.77 -4.23 -24.05
CA ALA A 102 2.73 -3.72 -24.92
C ALA A 102 1.54 -3.19 -24.10
N GLU A 103 0.88 -2.16 -24.61
CA GLU A 103 -0.17 -1.44 -23.89
C GLU A 103 -1.33 -2.34 -23.44
N GLU A 104 -1.70 -3.31 -24.28
CA GLU A 104 -2.76 -4.30 -23.98
C GLU A 104 -2.47 -5.20 -22.77
N ASN A 105 -1.23 -5.25 -22.31
CA ASN A 105 -0.85 -6.04 -21.12
C ASN A 105 -1.08 -5.28 -19.81
N PHE A 106 -1.33 -3.96 -19.87
CA PHE A 106 -1.62 -3.18 -18.68
C PHE A 106 -3.10 -3.33 -18.31
N ILE A 107 -3.36 -3.75 -17.11
CA ILE A 107 -4.69 -3.99 -16.56
C ILE A 107 -5.16 -2.74 -15.82
N LYS A 108 -6.32 -2.23 -16.21
CA LYS A 108 -6.99 -1.09 -15.55
C LYS A 108 -7.67 -1.54 -14.26
N ASP A 109 -8.03 -0.56 -13.45
CA ASP A 109 -8.86 -0.79 -12.29
C ASP A 109 -10.26 -1.26 -12.71
N GLU A 110 -10.82 -2.16 -11.92
CA GLU A 110 -12.18 -2.65 -12.06
C GLU A 110 -13.04 -2.21 -10.88
N TRP A 111 -14.31 -1.87 -11.17
CA TRP A 111 -15.29 -1.60 -10.15
C TRP A 111 -15.65 -2.88 -9.41
N THR A 112 -15.61 -2.83 -8.09
CA THR A 112 -15.95 -3.98 -7.23
C THR A 112 -16.92 -3.59 -6.13
N THR A 113 -17.74 -4.55 -5.69
CA THR A 113 -18.73 -4.37 -4.62
C THR A 113 -18.49 -5.30 -3.44
N ASP A 114 -17.49 -6.20 -3.54
CA ASP A 114 -17.26 -7.29 -2.58
C ASP A 114 -15.76 -7.55 -2.27
N LYS A 115 -14.87 -6.62 -2.62
CA LYS A 115 -13.43 -6.77 -2.37
C LYS A 115 -12.92 -5.82 -1.29
N ILE A 116 -13.42 -4.59 -1.24
CA ILE A 116 -12.94 -3.55 -0.32
C ILE A 116 -13.71 -3.66 1.00
N ALA A 117 -13.15 -4.39 1.96
CA ALA A 117 -13.79 -4.61 3.25
C ALA A 117 -13.60 -3.39 4.16
N ILE A 118 -14.71 -2.81 4.65
CA ILE A 118 -14.71 -1.64 5.56
C ILE A 118 -15.04 -2.00 7.01
N ASP A 119 -15.59 -3.20 7.26
CA ASP A 119 -15.87 -3.66 8.61
C ASP A 119 -15.74 -5.19 8.67
N MET A 120 -14.75 -5.64 9.45
CA MET A 120 -14.43 -7.06 9.66
C MET A 120 -14.96 -7.59 11.00
N SER A 121 -15.69 -6.78 11.79
CA SER A 121 -16.13 -7.15 13.14
C SER A 121 -17.02 -8.41 13.15
N GLY A 122 -17.80 -8.60 12.11
CA GLY A 122 -18.66 -9.77 11.91
C GLY A 122 -18.04 -10.92 11.12
N MET A 123 -16.71 -10.93 10.93
CA MET A 123 -16.03 -11.93 10.06
C MET A 123 -16.28 -13.38 10.52
N MET A 124 -16.32 -13.63 11.83
CA MET A 124 -16.53 -14.98 12.38
C MET A 124 -17.93 -15.51 12.12
N GLU A 125 -18.91 -14.63 11.93
CA GLU A 125 -20.29 -14.93 11.57
C GLU A 125 -20.55 -14.85 10.06
N GLY A 126 -19.52 -14.54 9.27
CA GLY A 126 -19.63 -14.35 7.83
C GLY A 126 -20.24 -12.99 7.41
N ASN A 127 -20.30 -12.04 8.33
CA ASN A 127 -20.89 -10.71 8.12
C ASN A 127 -19.79 -9.65 7.94
N ILE A 128 -19.10 -9.67 6.80
CA ILE A 128 -18.15 -8.64 6.42
C ILE A 128 -18.89 -7.55 5.65
N LYS A 129 -18.64 -6.28 5.98
CA LYS A 129 -19.17 -5.16 5.19
C LYS A 129 -18.13 -4.69 4.19
N TYR A 130 -18.57 -4.46 2.98
CA TYR A 130 -17.76 -3.98 1.86
C TYR A 130 -18.26 -2.61 1.41
N THR A 131 -17.36 -1.82 0.83
CA THR A 131 -17.71 -0.64 0.05
C THR A 131 -17.54 -0.91 -1.43
N GLU A 132 -18.29 -0.18 -2.24
CA GLU A 132 -18.14 -0.18 -3.70
C GLU A 132 -17.04 0.81 -4.08
N ASP A 133 -16.01 0.37 -4.78
CA ASP A 133 -14.93 1.23 -5.26
C ASP A 133 -14.15 0.54 -6.41
N TYR A 134 -13.22 1.26 -7.01
CA TYR A 134 -12.25 0.71 -7.95
C TYR A 134 -11.14 -0.05 -7.22
N ARG A 135 -10.64 -1.10 -7.89
CA ARG A 135 -9.52 -1.91 -7.42
C ARG A 135 -8.70 -2.39 -8.60
N ASN A 136 -7.39 -2.28 -8.52
CA ASN A 136 -6.48 -2.88 -9.47
C ASN A 136 -6.11 -4.29 -9.01
N GLU A 137 -6.52 -5.30 -9.76
CA GLU A 137 -6.26 -6.70 -9.41
C GLU A 137 -4.77 -7.02 -9.42
N ILE A 138 -4.04 -6.48 -10.42
CA ILE A 138 -2.60 -6.74 -10.57
C ILE A 138 -1.83 -6.15 -9.39
N LEU A 139 -2.06 -4.89 -9.07
CA LEU A 139 -1.37 -4.24 -7.93
C LEU A 139 -1.77 -4.87 -6.60
N SER A 140 -3.04 -5.16 -6.38
CA SER A 140 -3.51 -5.79 -5.14
C SER A 140 -2.98 -7.22 -4.96
N GLY A 141 -2.48 -7.85 -6.02
CA GLY A 141 -1.80 -9.15 -5.98
C GLY A 141 -0.39 -9.11 -5.37
N TRP A 142 0.10 -7.93 -4.98
CA TRP A 142 1.43 -7.80 -4.37
C TRP A 142 1.58 -8.58 -3.06
N LEU A 143 0.49 -8.73 -2.31
CA LEU A 143 0.41 -9.50 -1.07
C LEU A 143 -0.73 -10.52 -1.16
N ASN A 144 -0.39 -11.79 -1.21
CA ASN A 144 -1.37 -12.87 -1.11
C ASN A 144 -1.62 -13.21 0.36
N VAL A 145 -2.90 -13.25 0.76
CA VAL A 145 -3.35 -13.63 2.10
C VAL A 145 -4.12 -14.94 2.01
N ASP A 146 -3.46 -16.03 2.35
CA ASP A 146 -4.09 -17.36 2.40
C ASP A 146 -4.79 -17.55 3.76
N THR A 147 -6.10 -17.53 3.74
CA THR A 147 -6.97 -17.73 4.90
C THR A 147 -7.40 -19.19 5.12
N SER A 148 -6.88 -20.13 4.35
CA SER A 148 -7.18 -21.57 4.51
C SER A 148 -6.62 -22.16 5.79
N SER A 149 -5.66 -21.46 6.43
CA SER A 149 -5.07 -21.81 7.73
C SER A 149 -5.30 -20.70 8.77
N MET A 150 -5.17 -21.07 10.05
CA MET A 150 -5.19 -20.12 11.17
C MET A 150 -3.89 -20.25 11.96
N PRO A 151 -3.06 -19.19 12.07
CA PRO A 151 -3.26 -17.84 11.50
C PRO A 151 -3.09 -17.84 9.98
N PRO A 152 -3.67 -16.83 9.27
CA PRO A 152 -3.49 -16.67 7.82
C PRO A 152 -2.03 -16.52 7.42
N ILE A 153 -1.67 -17.08 6.26
CA ILE A 153 -0.33 -17.01 5.69
C ILE A 153 -0.26 -15.83 4.72
N TYR A 154 0.73 -14.99 4.89
CA TYR A 154 0.98 -13.80 4.06
C TYR A 154 2.21 -14.03 3.19
N THR A 155 2.07 -13.86 1.89
CA THR A 155 3.15 -14.06 0.92
C THR A 155 3.25 -12.87 -0.03
N MET A 156 4.37 -12.17 0.01
CA MET A 156 4.64 -11.06 -0.92
C MET A 156 5.10 -11.60 -2.27
N SER A 157 4.68 -10.97 -3.35
CA SER A 157 5.13 -11.31 -4.71
C SER A 157 6.62 -11.01 -4.91
N ASN A 158 7.15 -10.00 -4.21
CA ASN A 158 8.50 -9.44 -4.36
C ASN A 158 8.82 -8.93 -5.77
N GLN A 159 7.84 -8.81 -6.65
CA GLN A 159 8.01 -8.36 -8.02
C GLN A 159 7.88 -6.85 -8.16
N VAL A 160 8.48 -6.32 -9.21
CA VAL A 160 8.30 -4.93 -9.61
C VAL A 160 7.03 -4.82 -10.46
N TYR A 161 6.24 -3.81 -10.17
CA TYR A 161 5.05 -3.44 -10.93
C TYR A 161 5.34 -2.19 -11.73
N LEU A 162 4.96 -2.20 -13.00
CA LEU A 162 4.87 -1.00 -13.82
C LEU A 162 3.48 -0.43 -13.72
N ILE A 163 3.39 0.88 -13.51
CA ILE A 163 2.14 1.62 -13.51
C ILE A 163 2.22 2.64 -14.63
N ARG A 164 1.27 2.60 -15.54
CA ARG A 164 0.99 3.68 -16.46
C ARG A 164 0.02 4.63 -15.79
N LEU A 165 0.44 5.86 -15.56
CA LEU A 165 -0.35 6.88 -14.90
C LEU A 165 -1.37 7.52 -15.87
N LYS A 166 -2.26 8.33 -15.34
CA LYS A 166 -3.33 9.04 -16.08
C LYS A 166 -2.80 9.91 -17.23
N ASP A 167 -1.64 10.52 -17.05
CA ASP A 167 -0.97 11.37 -18.04
C ASP A 167 -0.10 10.59 -19.05
N ASN A 168 -0.16 9.26 -19.00
CA ASN A 168 0.65 8.31 -19.76
C ASN A 168 2.16 8.31 -19.42
N THR A 169 2.57 8.90 -18.32
CA THR A 169 3.89 8.63 -17.76
C THR A 169 3.92 7.28 -17.07
N TYR A 170 5.12 6.77 -16.76
CA TYR A 170 5.28 5.48 -16.13
C TYR A 170 5.98 5.61 -14.78
N ALA A 171 5.58 4.75 -13.85
CA ALA A 171 6.27 4.51 -12.60
C ALA A 171 6.59 3.03 -12.44
N ALA A 172 7.68 2.71 -11.75
CA ALA A 172 7.98 1.38 -11.27
C ALA A 172 7.81 1.36 -9.74
N ILE A 173 7.12 0.35 -9.20
CA ILE A 173 6.90 0.19 -7.77
C ILE A 173 7.25 -1.24 -7.35
N ARG A 174 7.89 -1.38 -6.19
CA ARG A 174 8.15 -2.66 -5.55
C ARG A 174 7.79 -2.58 -4.07
N PHE A 175 6.79 -3.35 -3.65
CA PHE A 175 6.43 -3.47 -2.24
C PHE A 175 7.48 -4.29 -1.51
N THR A 176 7.93 -3.80 -0.35
CA THR A 176 9.06 -4.35 0.40
C THR A 176 8.69 -4.84 1.79
N ASN A 177 7.55 -4.36 2.34
CA ASN A 177 7.10 -4.76 3.67
C ASN A 177 5.59 -4.52 3.86
N TYR A 178 4.98 -5.22 4.81
CA TYR A 178 3.56 -5.07 5.18
C TYR A 178 3.33 -5.02 6.70
N THR A 179 4.41 -4.87 7.50
CA THR A 179 4.33 -4.85 8.96
C THR A 179 5.16 -3.71 9.55
N ASN A 180 4.83 -3.28 10.76
CA ASN A 180 5.72 -2.42 11.53
C ASN A 180 6.77 -3.22 12.31
N ALA A 181 7.64 -2.52 13.04
CA ALA A 181 8.69 -3.12 13.86
C ALA A 181 8.18 -4.09 14.97
N ARG A 182 6.90 -4.03 15.31
CA ARG A 182 6.23 -4.93 16.25
C ARG A 182 5.55 -6.12 15.57
N GLY A 183 5.65 -6.24 14.25
CA GLY A 183 4.96 -7.27 13.47
C GLY A 183 3.46 -7.01 13.29
N ILE A 184 2.97 -5.79 13.56
CA ILE A 184 1.58 -5.42 13.29
C ILE A 184 1.43 -5.22 11.79
N LYS A 185 0.45 -5.91 11.19
CA LYS A 185 0.15 -5.88 9.75
C LYS A 185 -0.64 -4.62 9.38
N GLY A 186 -0.45 -4.16 8.13
CA GLY A 186 -1.08 -2.95 7.62
C GLY A 186 -0.17 -1.72 7.69
N TYR A 187 1.13 -1.93 7.85
CA TYR A 187 2.16 -0.91 7.67
C TYR A 187 2.95 -1.27 6.42
N ILE A 188 2.79 -0.47 5.37
CA ILE A 188 3.29 -0.80 4.03
C ILE A 188 4.53 0.02 3.72
N ASP A 189 5.56 -0.67 3.20
CA ASP A 189 6.73 -0.04 2.64
C ASP A 189 6.82 -0.40 1.15
N PHE A 190 7.22 0.56 0.33
CA PHE A 190 7.55 0.31 -1.06
C PHE A 190 8.65 1.23 -1.58
N ASP A 191 9.46 0.69 -2.48
CA ASP A 191 10.39 1.45 -3.31
C ASP A 191 9.69 1.86 -4.60
N PHE A 192 10.07 3.02 -5.18
CA PHE A 192 9.54 3.46 -6.45
C PHE A 192 10.57 4.22 -7.28
N LEU A 193 10.32 4.28 -8.57
CA LEU A 193 11.01 5.14 -9.51
C LEU A 193 9.98 5.88 -10.35
N TYR A 194 9.98 7.20 -10.25
CA TYR A 194 9.09 8.08 -11.01
C TYR A 194 9.81 9.42 -11.32
N PRO A 195 9.71 9.94 -12.55
CA PRO A 195 9.22 9.23 -13.74
C PRO A 195 10.16 8.10 -14.15
N LEU A 196 9.59 7.06 -14.73
CA LEU A 196 10.35 5.99 -15.36
C LEU A 196 10.40 6.23 -16.86
N ASP A 197 11.54 6.64 -17.36
CA ASP A 197 11.82 6.79 -18.79
C ASP A 197 12.49 5.52 -19.32
N PHE A 198 11.92 4.95 -20.37
CA PHE A 198 12.58 3.93 -21.17
C PHE A 198 13.31 4.63 -22.30
N GLU A 199 14.64 4.57 -22.32
CA GLU A 199 15.41 5.07 -23.46
C GLU A 199 14.93 4.36 -24.72
N GLU A 200 14.44 5.13 -25.70
CA GLU A 200 14.16 4.59 -27.02
C GLU A 200 15.49 4.08 -27.59
N ASN A 201 15.67 2.77 -27.62
CA ASN A 201 16.78 2.15 -28.32
C ASN A 201 16.55 2.36 -29.83
N ASN A 202 17.12 3.44 -30.35
CA ASN A 202 17.22 3.70 -31.80
C ASN A 202 18.10 2.66 -32.48
#